data_43eb13b5facbaf55a507002be822c33d
#
_entry.id   43eb13b5facbaf55a507002be822c33d
#
_cell.length_a   1.000
_cell.length_b   1.000
_cell.length_c   1.000
_cell.angle_alpha   90.00
_cell.angle_beta   90.00
_cell.angle_gamma   90.00
#
_symmetry.space_group_name_H-M   'P 1'
#
loop_
_entity.id
_entity.type
_entity.pdbx_description
1 polymer ?
#
loop_
_entity_poly.entity_id
_entity_poly.type
_entity_poly.pdbx_seq_one_letter_code
_entity_poly.pdbx_strand_id
1 'polypeptide(L)'
;MENLININLEYSTAPQIQEARGKDWIEYGTDDYKNLYPQFIIDLYYNSGTHSAIINATAQMIAGQDITAKDTDSVELNAKLENFFKNANSKETLHEVIKKCAFDFKLQGGFALNVIYSKSGQVAEIYHVPVERLRVGLPNELGRVDKYYISADWSNVRRNKP
;
A
#
# COMPACT_ATOMS: atom_id res chain seq x y z
N MET A 1 25.62 -29.11 32.74
CA MET A 1 25.39 -29.31 31.28
C MET A 1 24.57 -28.12 30.83
N GLU A 2 25.23 -27.15 30.23
CA GLU A 2 24.55 -25.98 29.68
C GLU A 2 23.85 -26.40 28.39
N ASN A 3 22.54 -26.26 28.37
CA ASN A 3 21.77 -26.41 27.12
C ASN A 3 22.00 -25.17 26.24
N LEU A 4 23.03 -25.25 25.41
CA LEU A 4 23.19 -24.28 24.32
C LEU A 4 22.07 -24.47 23.34
N ILE A 5 21.11 -23.52 23.32
CA ILE A 5 20.11 -23.42 22.25
C ILE A 5 20.84 -22.90 21.02
N ASN A 6 21.18 -23.80 20.11
CA ASN A 6 21.73 -23.43 18.81
C ASN A 6 20.61 -22.96 17.91
N ILE A 7 20.38 -21.65 17.83
CA ILE A 7 19.44 -21.06 16.89
C ILE A 7 20.16 -20.99 15.56
N ASN A 8 19.88 -21.95 14.68
CA ASN A 8 20.36 -21.89 13.31
C ASN A 8 19.55 -20.81 12.57
N LEU A 9 20.12 -19.62 12.47
CA LEU A 9 19.61 -18.57 11.60
C LEU A 9 19.98 -18.94 10.16
N GLU A 10 19.31 -19.92 9.60
CA GLU A 10 19.37 -20.12 8.16
C GLU A 10 18.88 -18.85 7.48
N TYR A 11 19.72 -18.30 6.63
CA TYR A 11 19.43 -17.12 5.85
C TYR A 11 18.14 -17.34 5.07
N SER A 12 17.04 -16.80 5.54
CA SER A 12 15.92 -16.49 4.68
C SER A 12 16.43 -15.46 3.69
N THR A 13 16.76 -15.88 2.49
CA THR A 13 17.11 -14.95 1.41
C THR A 13 15.91 -14.03 1.22
N ALA A 14 16.09 -12.76 1.57
CA ALA A 14 15.04 -11.77 1.30
C ALA A 14 14.65 -11.86 -0.18
N PRO A 15 13.35 -11.94 -0.50
CA PRO A 15 12.92 -12.04 -1.87
C PRO A 15 13.40 -10.84 -2.66
N GLN A 16 14.06 -11.11 -3.76
CA GLN A 16 14.55 -10.07 -4.65
C GLN A 16 13.49 -9.72 -5.69
N ILE A 17 13.42 -8.44 -6.02
CA ILE A 17 12.61 -8.00 -7.16
C ILE A 17 13.29 -8.51 -8.42
N GLN A 18 12.59 -9.37 -9.18
CA GLN A 18 13.06 -9.84 -10.46
C GLN A 18 12.20 -9.27 -11.58
N GLU A 19 12.85 -8.77 -12.62
CA GLU A 19 12.16 -8.45 -13.86
C GLU A 19 11.67 -9.74 -14.51
N ALA A 20 10.36 -9.93 -14.55
CA ALA A 20 9.77 -11.08 -15.17
C ALA A 20 9.88 -10.97 -16.69
N ARG A 21 10.68 -11.84 -17.29
CA ARG A 21 10.79 -11.89 -18.75
C ARG A 21 9.41 -12.12 -19.40
N GLY A 22 8.98 -11.13 -20.19
CA GLY A 22 7.75 -11.19 -20.96
C GLY A 22 6.48 -10.84 -20.18
N LYS A 23 6.57 -10.14 -19.05
CA LYS A 23 5.47 -9.50 -18.34
C LYS A 23 5.63 -7.99 -18.40
N ASP A 24 4.53 -7.26 -18.31
CA ASP A 24 4.53 -5.80 -18.38
C ASP A 24 4.74 -5.13 -17.02
N TRP A 25 4.88 -5.92 -15.95
CA TRP A 25 5.06 -5.48 -14.56
C TRP A 25 6.24 -6.17 -13.87
N ILE A 26 6.74 -5.55 -12.81
CA ILE A 26 7.78 -6.10 -11.94
C ILE A 26 7.12 -7.10 -10.99
N GLU A 27 7.65 -8.31 -10.91
CA GLU A 27 7.21 -9.32 -9.94
C GLU A 27 7.85 -9.08 -8.57
N TYR A 28 7.05 -9.22 -7.53
CA TYR A 28 7.48 -9.08 -6.14
C TYR A 28 7.69 -10.46 -5.51
N GLY A 29 8.95 -10.85 -5.42
CA GLY A 29 9.43 -12.11 -4.89
C GLY A 29 10.13 -12.99 -5.93
N THR A 30 10.94 -13.94 -5.44
CA THR A 30 11.62 -14.95 -6.23
C THR A 30 10.66 -16.08 -6.63
N ASP A 31 11.17 -17.10 -7.31
CA ASP A 31 10.40 -18.28 -7.75
C ASP A 31 9.60 -18.93 -6.60
N ASP A 32 10.14 -18.93 -5.38
CA ASP A 32 9.47 -19.48 -4.19
C ASP A 32 8.21 -18.71 -3.79
N TYR A 33 8.20 -17.41 -3.99
CA TYR A 33 7.05 -16.54 -3.65
C TYR A 33 6.11 -16.26 -4.81
N LYS A 34 6.49 -16.61 -6.04
CA LYS A 34 5.64 -16.52 -7.25
C LYS A 34 4.89 -15.19 -7.36
N ASN A 35 5.58 -14.05 -7.16
CA ASN A 35 4.98 -12.72 -7.15
C ASN A 35 4.04 -12.44 -5.95
N LEU A 36 4.08 -13.23 -4.88
CA LEU A 36 3.19 -13.13 -3.72
C LEU A 36 3.89 -12.62 -2.45
N TYR A 37 5.04 -11.96 -2.58
CA TYR A 37 5.74 -11.45 -1.42
C TYR A 37 4.92 -10.46 -0.55
N PRO A 38 4.11 -9.54 -1.12
CA PRO A 38 3.25 -8.71 -0.31
C PRO A 38 2.21 -9.49 0.50
N GLN A 39 1.66 -10.56 -0.06
CA GLN A 39 0.75 -11.47 0.64
C GLN A 39 1.46 -12.22 1.78
N PHE A 40 2.69 -12.66 1.54
CA PHE A 40 3.52 -13.28 2.58
C PHE A 40 3.75 -12.33 3.78
N ILE A 41 4.03 -11.06 3.53
CA ILE A 41 4.17 -10.04 4.60
C ILE A 41 2.87 -9.90 5.41
N ILE A 42 1.71 -9.94 4.74
CA ILE A 42 0.40 -9.91 5.41
C ILE A 42 0.20 -11.16 6.25
N ASP A 43 0.58 -12.34 5.76
CA ASP A 43 0.50 -13.59 6.52
C ASP A 43 1.38 -13.53 7.78
N LEU A 44 2.59 -12.97 7.68
CA LEU A 44 3.46 -12.75 8.84
C LEU A 44 2.82 -11.80 9.86
N TYR A 45 2.16 -10.73 9.40
CA TYR A 45 1.43 -9.82 10.25
C TYR A 45 0.31 -10.54 11.04
N TYR A 46 -0.48 -11.38 10.39
CA TYR A 46 -1.55 -12.13 11.07
C TYR A 46 -1.03 -13.23 11.99
N ASN A 47 0.12 -13.81 11.70
CA ASN A 47 0.70 -14.90 12.49
C ASN A 47 1.52 -14.44 13.70
N SER A 48 1.77 -13.13 13.86
CA SER A 48 2.53 -12.58 14.97
C SER A 48 1.78 -11.48 15.72
N GLY A 49 1.27 -11.79 16.90
CA GLY A 49 0.55 -10.82 17.74
C GLY A 49 1.40 -9.60 18.14
N THR A 50 2.69 -9.79 18.41
CA THR A 50 3.60 -8.68 18.71
C THR A 50 3.83 -7.80 17.50
N HIS A 51 4.08 -8.40 16.34
CA HIS A 51 4.29 -7.68 15.10
C HIS A 51 3.04 -6.87 14.72
N SER A 52 1.86 -7.49 14.75
CA SER A 52 0.61 -6.82 14.45
C SER A 52 0.30 -5.67 15.40
N ALA A 53 0.58 -5.83 16.71
CA ALA A 53 0.40 -4.76 17.69
C ALA A 53 1.30 -3.55 17.39
N ILE A 54 2.57 -3.77 17.06
CA ILE A 54 3.53 -2.71 16.73
C ILE A 54 3.10 -1.98 15.44
N ILE A 55 2.74 -2.71 14.40
CA ILE A 55 2.31 -2.11 13.11
C ILE A 55 1.05 -1.26 13.32
N ASN A 56 0.03 -1.81 14.02
CA ASN A 56 -1.22 -1.09 14.29
C ASN A 56 -0.99 0.16 15.13
N ALA A 57 -0.22 0.05 16.22
CA ALA A 57 0.09 1.20 17.07
C ALA A 57 0.83 2.29 16.29
N THR A 58 1.83 1.91 15.50
CA THR A 58 2.61 2.86 14.69
C THR A 58 1.74 3.52 13.61
N ALA A 59 0.91 2.76 12.91
CA ALA A 59 -0.01 3.29 11.91
C ALA A 59 -1.02 4.28 12.54
N GLN A 60 -1.53 3.95 13.73
CA GLN A 60 -2.41 4.85 14.47
C GLN A 60 -1.70 6.15 14.92
N MET A 61 -0.44 6.05 15.35
CA MET A 61 0.37 7.22 15.71
C MET A 61 0.64 8.13 14.50
N ILE A 62 0.92 7.56 13.33
CA ILE A 62 1.13 8.31 12.09
C ILE A 62 -0.15 9.01 11.64
N ALA A 63 -1.28 8.30 11.67
CA ALA A 63 -2.57 8.87 11.28
C ALA A 63 -3.06 9.95 12.25
N GLY A 64 -2.66 9.88 13.53
CA GLY A 64 -3.12 10.79 14.56
C GLY A 64 -4.56 10.51 15.01
N GLN A 65 -5.15 11.49 15.69
CA GLN A 65 -6.53 11.38 16.16
C GLN A 65 -7.54 11.82 15.11
N ASP A 66 -7.21 12.90 14.38
CA ASP A 66 -8.06 13.46 13.33
C ASP A 66 -7.25 14.35 12.40
N ILE A 67 -7.84 14.63 11.24
CA ILE A 67 -7.26 15.53 10.24
C ILE A 67 -8.28 16.65 10.00
N THR A 68 -7.87 17.87 10.32
CA THR A 68 -8.70 19.05 10.12
C THR A 68 -8.08 19.97 9.07
N ALA A 69 -8.93 20.64 8.31
CA ALA A 69 -8.49 21.68 7.42
C ALA A 69 -7.97 22.88 8.24
N LYS A 70 -6.89 23.49 7.80
CA LYS A 70 -6.49 24.79 8.32
C LYS A 70 -7.45 25.84 7.78
N ASP A 71 -7.98 26.68 8.67
CA ASP A 71 -8.86 27.77 8.28
C ASP A 71 -8.20 28.70 7.25
N THR A 72 -8.97 29.04 6.25
CA THR A 72 -8.62 30.02 5.20
C THR A 72 -9.48 31.27 5.38
N ASP A 73 -9.14 32.34 4.68
CA ASP A 73 -9.93 33.59 4.70
C ASP A 73 -11.29 33.47 3.98
N SER A 74 -11.55 32.33 3.34
CA SER A 74 -12.77 32.05 2.59
C SER A 74 -13.65 31.02 3.30
N VAL A 75 -14.82 31.46 3.76
CA VAL A 75 -15.82 30.59 4.38
C VAL A 75 -16.29 29.47 3.43
N GLU A 76 -16.45 29.80 2.14
CA GLU A 76 -16.85 28.81 1.14
C GLU A 76 -15.77 27.73 0.93
N LEU A 77 -14.50 28.13 0.89
CA LEU A 77 -13.40 27.19 0.76
C LEU A 77 -13.27 26.29 1.99
N ASN A 78 -13.42 26.87 3.19
CA ASN A 78 -13.40 26.10 4.44
C ASN A 78 -14.50 25.03 4.46
N ALA A 79 -15.72 25.39 4.05
CA ALA A 79 -16.83 24.43 3.95
C ALA A 79 -16.55 23.30 2.94
N LYS A 80 -15.94 23.63 1.80
CA LYS A 80 -15.53 22.61 0.80
C LYS A 80 -14.46 21.68 1.35
N LEU A 81 -13.45 22.21 2.05
CA LEU A 81 -12.38 21.41 2.65
C LEU A 81 -12.91 20.50 3.75
N GLU A 82 -13.76 21.02 4.65
CA GLU A 82 -14.39 20.19 5.69
C GLU A 82 -15.24 19.06 5.09
N ASN A 83 -16.02 19.36 4.05
CA ASN A 83 -16.82 18.35 3.37
C ASN A 83 -15.93 17.28 2.74
N PHE A 84 -14.83 17.66 2.10
CA PHE A 84 -13.88 16.73 1.51
C PHE A 84 -13.19 15.85 2.57
N PHE A 85 -12.84 16.41 3.74
CA PHE A 85 -12.22 15.66 4.82
C PHE A 85 -13.19 14.64 5.45
N LYS A 86 -14.46 15.01 5.55
CA LYS A 86 -15.52 14.10 6.03
C LYS A 86 -15.94 13.05 5.00
N ASN A 87 -15.75 13.35 3.72
CA ASN A 87 -16.19 12.52 2.59
C ASN A 87 -15.09 12.46 1.53
N ALA A 88 -13.97 11.82 1.85
CA ALA A 88 -12.88 11.63 0.87
C ALA A 88 -13.32 10.75 -0.31
N ASN A 89 -14.28 9.88 -0.07
CA ASN A 89 -15.01 9.08 -1.05
C ASN A 89 -16.39 8.73 -0.50
N SER A 90 -17.17 7.97 -1.26
CA SER A 90 -18.55 7.59 -0.90
C SER A 90 -18.68 6.72 0.36
N LYS A 91 -17.58 6.26 0.96
CA LYS A 91 -17.59 5.30 2.08
C LYS A 91 -16.71 5.71 3.25
N GLU A 92 -15.72 6.59 3.02
CA GLU A 92 -14.63 6.82 3.96
C GLU A 92 -14.31 8.29 4.12
N THR A 93 -13.90 8.66 5.32
CA THR A 93 -13.30 9.96 5.63
C THR A 93 -11.85 9.99 5.13
N LEU A 94 -11.29 11.17 4.95
CA LEU A 94 -9.87 11.33 4.61
C LEU A 94 -8.96 10.73 5.68
N HIS A 95 -9.34 10.83 6.95
CA HIS A 95 -8.59 10.22 8.05
C HIS A 95 -8.52 8.70 7.94
N GLU A 96 -9.62 8.03 7.59
CA GLU A 96 -9.64 6.58 7.37
C GLU A 96 -8.77 6.16 6.19
N VAL A 97 -8.79 6.92 5.10
CA VAL A 97 -7.90 6.69 3.94
C VAL A 97 -6.44 6.82 4.36
N ILE A 98 -6.07 7.87 5.09
CA ILE A 98 -4.69 8.08 5.56
C ILE A 98 -4.26 7.00 6.56
N LYS A 99 -5.14 6.56 7.44
CA LYS A 99 -4.85 5.45 8.36
C LYS A 99 -4.50 4.16 7.62
N LYS A 100 -5.22 3.84 6.54
CA LYS A 100 -4.90 2.70 5.66
C LYS A 100 -3.57 2.88 4.95
N CYS A 101 -3.28 4.09 4.46
CA CYS A 101 -1.98 4.39 3.86
C CYS A 101 -0.83 4.26 4.87
N ALA A 102 -1.02 4.72 6.10
CA ALA A 102 -0.04 4.59 7.17
C ALA A 102 0.22 3.12 7.54
N PHE A 103 -0.83 2.30 7.56
CA PHE A 103 -0.72 0.86 7.77
C PHE A 103 0.10 0.20 6.66
N ASP A 104 -0.25 0.41 5.39
CA ASP A 104 0.49 -0.16 4.26
C ASP A 104 1.93 0.32 4.23
N PHE A 105 2.17 1.60 4.48
CA PHE A 105 3.51 2.15 4.54
C PHE A 105 4.38 1.47 5.61
N LYS A 106 3.81 1.17 6.77
CA LYS A 106 4.55 0.49 7.86
C LYS A 106 4.73 -0.99 7.60
N LEU A 107 3.75 -1.65 7.00
CA LEU A 107 3.77 -3.09 6.76
C LEU A 107 4.52 -3.46 5.46
N GLN A 108 4.27 -2.71 4.39
CA GLN A 108 4.72 -3.02 3.03
C GLN A 108 5.84 -2.10 2.51
N GLY A 109 6.16 -1.01 3.24
CA GLY A 109 7.16 -0.03 2.83
C GLY A 109 6.67 1.02 1.83
N GLY A 110 5.40 1.01 1.47
CA GLY A 110 4.79 1.95 0.54
C GLY A 110 3.28 2.00 0.67
N PHE A 111 2.64 2.95 0.02
CA PHE A 111 1.20 3.04 -0.09
C PHE A 111 0.81 3.53 -1.49
N ALA A 112 -0.44 3.30 -1.87
CA ALA A 112 -0.99 3.78 -3.13
C ALA A 112 -2.38 4.38 -2.94
N LEU A 113 -2.63 5.43 -3.73
CA LEU A 113 -3.92 6.13 -3.79
C LEU A 113 -4.44 6.12 -5.22
N ASN A 114 -5.72 5.85 -5.36
CA ASN A 114 -6.45 6.13 -6.58
C ASN A 114 -7.19 7.46 -6.42
N VAL A 115 -6.75 8.47 -7.17
CA VAL A 115 -7.32 9.81 -7.15
C VAL A 115 -8.21 9.99 -8.37
N ILE A 116 -9.49 10.24 -8.12
CA ILE A 116 -10.48 10.49 -9.17
C ILE A 116 -10.67 12.00 -9.32
N TYR A 117 -10.55 12.47 -10.55
CA TYR A 117 -10.73 13.87 -10.88
C TYR A 117 -12.10 14.12 -11.50
N SER A 118 -12.68 15.25 -11.16
CA SER A 118 -13.89 15.77 -11.80
C SER A 118 -13.59 16.24 -13.24
N LYS A 119 -14.63 16.50 -14.01
CA LYS A 119 -14.48 17.10 -15.36
C LYS A 119 -13.80 18.47 -15.35
N SER A 120 -13.83 19.19 -14.23
CA SER A 120 -13.16 20.48 -14.05
C SER A 120 -11.69 20.34 -13.62
N GLY A 121 -11.15 19.09 -13.48
CA GLY A 121 -9.78 18.84 -13.07
C GLY A 121 -9.54 18.93 -11.56
N GLN A 122 -10.58 19.10 -10.75
CA GLN A 122 -10.48 19.07 -9.29
C GLN A 122 -10.56 17.64 -8.77
N VAL A 123 -9.89 17.35 -7.66
CA VAL A 123 -10.00 16.06 -6.97
C VAL A 123 -11.45 15.87 -6.52
N ALA A 124 -12.09 14.82 -6.99
CA ALA A 124 -13.46 14.46 -6.62
C ALA A 124 -13.48 13.42 -5.49
N GLU A 125 -12.67 12.36 -5.61
CA GLU A 125 -12.62 11.28 -4.63
C GLU A 125 -11.19 10.72 -4.51
N ILE A 126 -10.86 10.21 -3.33
CA ILE A 126 -9.60 9.52 -3.07
C ILE A 126 -9.90 8.16 -2.43
N TYR A 127 -9.30 7.11 -3.00
CA TYR A 127 -9.40 5.74 -2.49
C TYR A 127 -8.01 5.21 -2.16
N HIS A 128 -7.89 4.51 -1.05
CA HIS A 128 -6.73 3.69 -0.77
C HIS A 128 -6.71 2.46 -1.69
N VAL A 129 -5.55 2.17 -2.27
CA VAL A 129 -5.30 0.94 -3.04
C VAL A 129 -4.36 0.05 -2.23
N PRO A 130 -4.81 -1.14 -1.79
CA PRO A 130 -3.97 -2.05 -1.03
C PRO A 130 -2.72 -2.45 -1.82
N VAL A 131 -1.55 -2.35 -1.20
CA VAL A 131 -0.24 -2.57 -1.86
C VAL A 131 -0.10 -4.00 -2.36
N GLU A 132 -0.67 -4.97 -1.66
CA GLU A 132 -0.65 -6.37 -2.08
C GLU A 132 -1.36 -6.61 -3.42
N ARG A 133 -2.27 -5.71 -3.80
CA ARG A 133 -2.99 -5.77 -5.09
C ARG A 133 -2.30 -5.01 -6.21
N LEU A 134 -1.27 -4.24 -5.89
CA LEU A 134 -0.57 -3.37 -6.83
C LEU A 134 0.72 -4.02 -7.32
N ARG A 135 1.03 -3.83 -8.60
CA ARG A 135 2.37 -4.05 -9.16
C ARG A 135 2.76 -2.86 -10.01
N VAL A 136 4.03 -2.54 -9.91
CA VAL A 136 4.63 -1.46 -10.69
C VAL A 136 4.93 -1.97 -12.08
N GLY A 137 4.58 -1.22 -13.10
CA GLY A 137 4.93 -1.52 -14.48
C GLY A 137 6.44 -1.46 -14.72
N LEU A 138 6.89 -2.11 -15.79
CA LEU A 138 8.28 -1.96 -16.21
C LEU A 138 8.57 -0.49 -16.56
N PRO A 139 9.76 0.01 -16.20
CA PRO A 139 10.15 1.35 -16.58
C PRO A 139 10.29 1.46 -18.11
N ASN A 140 9.94 2.61 -18.65
CA ASN A 140 10.15 2.92 -20.05
C ASN A 140 11.65 3.17 -20.36
N GLU A 141 11.99 3.46 -21.62
CA GLU A 141 13.37 3.76 -22.07
C GLU A 141 14.03 4.92 -21.31
N LEU A 142 13.24 5.81 -20.71
CA LEU A 142 13.72 6.92 -19.88
C LEU A 142 13.84 6.56 -18.38
N GLY A 143 13.62 5.30 -18.01
CA GLY A 143 13.65 4.84 -16.63
C GLY A 143 12.42 5.27 -15.81
N ARG A 144 11.34 5.74 -16.45
CA ARG A 144 10.10 6.17 -15.77
C ARG A 144 9.05 5.08 -15.79
N VAL A 145 8.34 4.96 -14.67
CA VAL A 145 7.19 4.07 -14.55
C VAL A 145 5.94 4.84 -14.96
N ASP A 146 5.31 4.41 -16.04
CA ASP A 146 4.11 5.07 -16.59
C ASP A 146 2.83 4.29 -16.28
N LYS A 147 2.95 3.05 -15.80
CA LYS A 147 1.80 2.16 -15.59
C LYS A 147 1.87 1.45 -14.26
N TYR A 148 0.70 1.27 -13.67
CA TYR A 148 0.49 0.46 -12.48
C TYR A 148 -0.59 -0.56 -12.78
N TYR A 149 -0.41 -1.77 -12.28
CA TYR A 149 -1.32 -2.89 -12.50
C TYR A 149 -1.97 -3.28 -11.18
N ILE A 150 -3.27 -3.49 -11.21
CA ILE A 150 -4.05 -3.88 -10.03
C ILE A 150 -4.72 -5.21 -10.32
N SER A 151 -4.56 -6.19 -9.43
CA SER A 151 -5.23 -7.48 -9.49
C SER A 151 -5.70 -7.89 -8.10
N ALA A 152 -6.88 -8.51 -8.05
CA ALA A 152 -7.38 -9.13 -6.82
C ALA A 152 -6.59 -10.40 -6.45
N ASP A 153 -6.06 -11.09 -7.46
CA ASP A 153 -5.29 -12.34 -7.29
C ASP A 153 -4.09 -12.35 -8.23
N TRP A 154 -2.91 -12.22 -7.66
CA TRP A 154 -1.64 -12.26 -8.39
C TRP A 154 -1.09 -13.68 -8.59
N SER A 155 -1.69 -14.70 -7.97
CA SER A 155 -1.27 -16.11 -8.15
C SER A 155 -1.65 -16.66 -9.52
N ASN A 156 -2.74 -16.14 -10.11
CA ASN A 156 -3.34 -16.64 -11.36
C ASN A 156 -3.40 -15.60 -12.50
N VAL A 157 -2.65 -14.53 -12.39
CA VAL A 157 -2.66 -13.49 -13.43
C VAL A 157 -2.00 -14.01 -14.70
N ARG A 158 -2.78 -14.12 -15.76
CA ARG A 158 -2.27 -14.45 -17.10
C ARG A 158 -1.54 -13.22 -17.67
N ARG A 159 -0.55 -13.47 -18.53
CA ARG A 159 0.10 -12.41 -19.30
C ARG A 159 -0.94 -11.52 -19.97
N ASN A 160 -0.85 -10.23 -19.79
CA ASN A 160 -1.74 -9.19 -20.33
C ASN A 160 -3.19 -9.15 -19.78
N LYS A 161 -3.46 -9.76 -18.62
CA LYS A 161 -4.76 -9.66 -17.92
C LYS A 161 -4.54 -9.57 -16.41
N PRO A 162 -3.96 -8.49 -15.91
CA PRO A 162 -3.97 -8.17 -14.48
C PRO A 162 -5.34 -7.68 -14.04
#